data_ff925e1b665ac8915cf69f223914dd78
#
_entry.id   ff925e1b665ac8915cf69f223914dd78
#
_cell.length_a   1.000
_cell.length_b   1.000
_cell.length_c   1.000
_cell.angle_alpha   90.00
_cell.angle_beta   90.00
_cell.angle_gamma   90.00
#
_symmetry.space_group_name_H-M   'P 1'
#
loop_
_entity.id
_entity.type
_entity.pdbx_description
1 polymer ?
#
loop_
_entity_poly.entity_id
_entity_poly.type
_entity_poly.pdbx_seq_one_letter_code
_entity_poly.pdbx_strand_id
1 'polypeptide(L)'
;SRSLRTGGLNRRWPHRLSRMWTQNLLFLSMCTVSTILVTRPALTAAVLAAMVVTAIVVHAVFKRRSFCRYLCPLNAWISVYSMAAATEVRPLDSGRCAECRNHSCAGGSDRAWGCPWMVNPSRLDRNNYCGLCMECIKACPNQNLTIRARPLFSDLSIRGLDEAYLALIMIALVIAYTVTLLGPWGTPRSWSNVTEVGDWGGFILHATIVWSAALVALPALWYGLSMLARLFSG
;
A
#
# COMPACT_ATOMS: atom_id res chain seq x y z
N SER A 1 -8.75 18.29 14.22
CA SER A 1 -8.86 18.82 13.31
C SER A 1 -9.96 19.49 12.49
N ARG A 2 -10.95 20.09 13.11
CA ARG A 2 -11.65 21.20 12.45
C ARG A 2 -10.63 22.28 12.03
N SER A 3 -9.64 22.61 12.84
CA SER A 3 -8.60 23.60 12.54
C SER A 3 -7.69 23.22 11.36
N LEU A 4 -7.34 21.94 11.18
CA LEU A 4 -6.62 21.45 10.00
C LEU A 4 -7.51 21.37 8.75
N ARG A 5 -8.83 21.28 8.92
CA ARG A 5 -9.78 21.37 7.79
C ARG A 5 -9.92 22.81 7.25
N THR A 6 -9.61 23.80 8.04
CA THR A 6 -9.72 25.24 7.67
C THR A 6 -8.39 25.86 7.23
N GLY A 7 -7.23 25.24 7.54
CA GLY A 7 -5.92 25.80 7.22
C GLY A 7 -5.27 25.26 5.94
N GLY A 8 -5.77 24.18 5.35
CA GLY A 8 -5.22 23.60 4.13
C GLY A 8 -6.03 23.93 2.89
N LEU A 9 -5.42 23.83 1.70
CA LEU A 9 -6.07 24.07 0.40
C LEU A 9 -7.23 23.10 0.11
N ASN A 10 -7.33 22.01 0.87
CA ASN A 10 -8.42 21.04 0.89
C ASN A 10 -8.82 20.50 -0.51
N ARG A 11 -7.85 20.41 -1.43
CA ARG A 11 -8.05 19.94 -2.80
C ARG A 11 -8.37 18.44 -2.83
N ARG A 12 -9.11 18.01 -3.84
CA ARG A 12 -9.32 16.57 -4.09
C ARG A 12 -8.08 15.98 -4.77
N TRP A 13 -7.71 14.76 -4.40
CA TRP A 13 -6.64 14.04 -5.06
C TRP A 13 -6.98 13.77 -6.53
N PRO A 14 -6.04 13.93 -7.49
CA PRO A 14 -6.30 13.66 -8.89
C PRO A 14 -6.68 12.19 -9.12
N HIS A 15 -7.78 11.98 -9.84
CA HIS A 15 -8.30 10.62 -10.09
C HIS A 15 -7.29 9.71 -10.82
N ARG A 16 -6.49 10.28 -11.72
CA ARG A 16 -5.46 9.54 -12.47
C ARG A 16 -4.40 8.92 -11.56
N LEU A 17 -4.08 9.54 -10.42
CA LEU A 17 -3.11 9.08 -9.43
C LEU A 17 -3.77 8.35 -8.25
N SER A 18 -5.05 8.00 -8.34
CA SER A 18 -5.79 7.32 -7.26
C SER A 18 -5.58 5.80 -7.23
N ARG A 19 -4.97 5.23 -8.26
CA ARG A 19 -4.60 3.81 -8.35
C ARG A 19 -3.29 3.52 -7.62
N MET A 20 -3.03 2.27 -7.32
CA MET A 20 -1.83 1.83 -6.57
C MET A 20 -0.52 1.92 -7.38
N TRP A 21 -0.55 2.23 -8.67
CA TRP A 21 0.65 2.28 -9.52
C TRP A 21 1.77 3.18 -8.99
N THR A 22 1.41 4.37 -8.47
CA THR A 22 2.40 5.29 -7.88
C THR A 22 3.06 4.68 -6.65
N GLN A 23 2.29 4.02 -5.81
CA GLN A 23 2.80 3.32 -4.63
C GLN A 23 3.68 2.14 -5.02
N ASN A 24 3.30 1.36 -6.04
CA ASN A 24 4.07 0.24 -6.55
C ASN A 24 5.43 0.68 -7.06
N LEU A 25 5.48 1.74 -7.86
CA LEU A 25 6.73 2.29 -8.38
C LEU A 25 7.63 2.84 -7.27
N LEU A 26 7.07 3.58 -6.30
CA LEU A 26 7.82 4.07 -5.16
C LEU A 26 8.33 2.92 -4.28
N PHE A 27 7.53 1.89 -4.07
CA PHE A 27 7.93 0.72 -3.33
C PHE A 27 9.08 -0.02 -4.01
N LEU A 28 8.97 -0.28 -5.31
CA LEU A 28 10.02 -0.92 -6.10
C LEU A 28 11.32 -0.09 -6.10
N SER A 29 11.21 1.24 -6.25
CA SER A 29 12.36 2.15 -6.19
C SER A 29 13.04 2.13 -4.83
N MET A 30 12.28 2.20 -3.72
CA MET A 30 12.83 2.11 -2.37
C MET A 30 13.55 0.80 -2.13
N CYS A 31 12.98 -0.28 -2.62
CA CYS A 31 13.57 -1.59 -2.45
C CYS A 31 14.84 -1.78 -3.27
N THR A 32 14.92 -1.19 -4.46
CA THR A 32 16.16 -1.21 -5.28
C THR A 32 17.33 -0.55 -4.57
N VAL A 33 17.08 0.54 -3.83
CA VAL A 33 18.12 1.26 -3.08
C VAL A 33 18.24 0.82 -1.61
N SER A 34 17.52 -0.20 -1.21
CA SER A 34 17.41 -0.58 0.21
C SER A 34 18.71 -1.02 0.84
N THR A 35 19.59 -1.70 0.11
CA THR A 35 20.95 -2.07 0.58
C THR A 35 21.78 -0.84 0.91
N ILE A 36 21.69 0.21 0.09
CA ILE A 36 22.34 1.50 0.36
C ILE A 36 21.76 2.15 1.61
N LEU A 37 20.43 2.13 1.75
CA LEU A 37 19.76 2.71 2.92
C LEU A 37 20.15 1.99 4.22
N VAL A 38 20.23 0.67 4.21
CA VAL A 38 20.62 -0.11 5.40
C VAL A 38 22.06 0.17 5.82
N THR A 39 22.98 0.37 4.89
CA THR A 39 24.40 0.59 5.17
C THR A 39 24.76 2.05 5.47
N ARG A 40 23.91 3.01 5.08
CA ARG A 40 24.15 4.46 5.23
C ARG A 40 23.07 5.14 6.07
N PRO A 41 23.22 5.18 7.40
CA PRO A 41 22.20 5.76 8.30
C PRO A 41 21.81 7.20 7.97
N ALA A 42 22.77 8.02 7.52
CA ALA A 42 22.51 9.40 7.12
C ALA A 42 21.57 9.51 5.91
N LEU A 43 21.74 8.63 4.91
CA LEU A 43 20.82 8.58 3.76
C LEU A 43 19.42 8.10 4.17
N THR A 44 19.37 7.12 5.05
CA THR A 44 18.08 6.65 5.61
C THR A 44 17.37 7.77 6.34
N ALA A 45 18.08 8.51 7.19
CA ALA A 45 17.52 9.67 7.89
C ALA A 45 17.03 10.74 6.91
N ALA A 46 17.79 11.03 5.85
CA ALA A 46 17.41 11.99 4.82
C ALA A 46 16.15 11.54 4.06
N VAL A 47 16.05 10.26 3.67
CA VAL A 47 14.86 9.71 2.99
C VAL A 47 13.64 9.76 3.92
N LEU A 48 13.77 9.38 5.19
CA LEU A 48 12.68 9.47 6.15
C LEU A 48 12.23 10.91 6.38
N ALA A 49 13.19 11.85 6.51
CA ALA A 49 12.87 13.27 6.62
C ALA A 49 12.14 13.79 5.37
N ALA A 50 12.59 13.42 4.17
CA ALA A 50 11.93 13.76 2.92
C ALA A 50 10.50 13.20 2.84
N MET A 51 10.28 11.96 3.30
CA MET A 51 8.94 11.35 3.39
C MET A 51 8.04 12.13 4.35
N VAL A 52 8.56 12.55 5.51
CA VAL A 52 7.80 13.35 6.49
C VAL A 52 7.43 14.71 5.91
N VAL A 53 8.39 15.42 5.30
CA VAL A 53 8.14 16.70 4.66
C VAL A 53 7.10 16.57 3.54
N THR A 54 7.24 15.56 2.68
CA THR A 54 6.27 15.28 1.61
C THR A 54 4.89 14.99 2.19
N ALA A 55 4.82 14.22 3.27
CA ALA A 55 3.55 13.93 3.94
C ALA A 55 2.88 15.20 4.49
N ILE A 56 3.66 16.12 5.08
CA ILE A 56 3.15 17.41 5.58
C ILE A 56 2.64 18.27 4.43
N VAL A 57 3.42 18.42 3.36
CA VAL A 57 3.02 19.21 2.17
C VAL A 57 1.76 18.64 1.53
N VAL A 58 1.72 17.32 1.29
CA VAL A 58 0.54 16.67 0.69
C VAL A 58 -0.68 16.82 1.60
N HIS A 59 -0.51 16.73 2.92
CA HIS A 59 -1.61 16.91 3.87
C HIS A 59 -2.11 18.36 3.92
N ALA A 60 -1.23 19.34 3.76
CA ALA A 60 -1.62 20.76 3.67
C ALA A 60 -2.39 21.09 2.39
N VAL A 61 -2.05 20.44 1.27
CA VAL A 61 -2.68 20.68 -0.03
C VAL A 61 -3.95 19.86 -0.23
N PHE A 62 -3.93 18.57 0.12
CA PHE A 62 -5.00 17.62 -0.19
C PHE A 62 -5.82 17.23 1.06
N LYS A 63 -7.03 16.76 0.80
CA LYS A 63 -7.94 16.32 1.87
C LYS A 63 -7.41 15.08 2.58
N ARG A 64 -7.56 15.06 3.91
CA ARG A 64 -7.33 13.89 4.76
C ARG A 64 -5.90 13.32 4.63
N ARG A 65 -5.73 12.00 4.78
CA ARG A 65 -4.43 11.30 4.71
C ARG A 65 -4.10 10.88 3.27
N SER A 66 -4.17 11.83 2.31
CA SER A 66 -3.89 11.54 0.89
C SER A 66 -2.49 10.99 0.66
N PHE A 67 -1.48 11.46 1.38
CA PHE A 67 -0.12 10.88 1.30
C PHE A 67 -0.13 9.38 1.62
N CYS A 68 -0.65 9.00 2.77
CA CYS A 68 -0.70 7.60 3.18
C CYS A 68 -1.55 6.76 2.21
N ARG A 69 -2.64 7.31 1.67
CA ARG A 69 -3.55 6.58 0.79
C ARG A 69 -2.98 6.35 -0.61
N TYR A 70 -2.23 7.31 -1.17
CA TYR A 70 -1.89 7.31 -2.60
C TYR A 70 -0.40 7.34 -2.91
N LEU A 71 0.44 7.79 -1.98
CA LEU A 71 1.88 7.94 -2.20
C LEU A 71 2.72 7.01 -1.33
N CYS A 72 2.33 6.79 -0.07
CA CYS A 72 3.14 6.01 0.86
C CYS A 72 3.31 4.56 0.37
N PRO A 73 4.52 4.13 0.06
CA PRO A 73 4.77 2.77 -0.42
C PRO A 73 4.45 1.71 0.64
N LEU A 74 4.71 2.00 1.92
CA LEU A 74 4.41 1.10 3.03
C LEU A 74 2.90 0.84 3.19
N ASN A 75 2.06 1.83 2.87
CA ASN A 75 0.62 1.66 2.99
C ASN A 75 0.07 0.71 1.91
N ALA A 76 0.65 0.68 0.73
CA ALA A 76 0.28 -0.28 -0.31
C ALA A 76 0.49 -1.71 0.20
N TRP A 77 1.65 -1.96 0.78
CA TRP A 77 2.01 -3.25 1.39
C TRP A 77 1.05 -3.64 2.53
N ILE A 78 0.87 -2.74 3.52
CA ILE A 78 -0.06 -2.96 4.63
C ILE A 78 -1.48 -3.23 4.13
N SER A 79 -1.92 -2.60 3.04
CA SER A 79 -3.27 -2.78 2.50
C SER A 79 -3.51 -4.20 1.97
N VAL A 80 -2.51 -4.83 1.36
CA VAL A 80 -2.60 -6.23 0.91
C VAL A 80 -2.64 -7.19 2.11
N TYR A 81 -1.76 -6.96 3.10
CA TYR A 81 -1.79 -7.78 4.32
C TYR A 81 -3.09 -7.64 5.12
N SER A 82 -3.70 -6.46 5.12
CA SER A 82 -4.97 -6.25 5.83
C SER A 82 -6.12 -7.10 5.28
N MET A 83 -6.03 -7.54 4.01
CA MET A 83 -7.00 -8.46 3.43
C MET A 83 -6.91 -9.87 4.03
N ALA A 84 -5.73 -10.26 4.52
CA ALA A 84 -5.50 -11.55 5.18
C ALA A 84 -5.90 -11.55 6.67
N ALA A 85 -6.19 -10.39 7.27
CA ALA A 85 -6.47 -10.25 8.70
C ALA A 85 -7.74 -11.01 9.13
N ALA A 86 -7.70 -11.56 10.35
CA ALA A 86 -8.82 -12.28 10.98
C ALA A 86 -9.92 -11.34 11.54
N THR A 87 -9.72 -10.02 11.48
CA THR A 87 -10.64 -9.03 12.02
C THR A 87 -11.06 -8.03 10.95
N GLU A 88 -12.29 -7.57 11.02
CA GLU A 88 -12.83 -6.61 10.07
C GLU A 88 -13.82 -5.65 10.73
N VAL A 89 -14.02 -4.48 10.12
CA VAL A 89 -15.11 -3.55 10.45
C VAL A 89 -16.17 -3.68 9.37
N ARG A 90 -17.40 -4.02 9.77
CA ARG A 90 -18.54 -4.17 8.86
C ARG A 90 -19.81 -3.59 9.48
N PRO A 91 -20.81 -3.23 8.65
CA PRO A 91 -22.13 -2.90 9.16
C PRO A 91 -22.80 -4.14 9.78
N LEU A 92 -23.57 -3.92 10.84
CA LEU A 92 -24.46 -4.93 11.43
C LEU A 92 -25.61 -5.22 10.48
N ASP A 93 -26.17 -4.17 9.91
CA ASP A 93 -27.28 -4.21 8.96
C ASP A 93 -26.96 -3.32 7.75
N SER A 94 -26.86 -3.95 6.58
CA SER A 94 -26.58 -3.25 5.31
C SER A 94 -27.74 -2.36 4.86
N GLY A 95 -28.99 -2.71 5.22
CA GLY A 95 -30.19 -1.92 4.88
C GLY A 95 -30.15 -0.55 5.56
N ARG A 96 -29.86 -0.50 6.86
CA ARG A 96 -29.67 0.76 7.59
C ARG A 96 -28.56 1.64 7.02
N CYS A 97 -27.52 1.03 6.47
CA CYS A 97 -26.45 1.77 5.80
C CYS A 97 -26.90 2.33 4.45
N ALA A 98 -27.73 1.62 3.69
CA ALA A 98 -28.26 2.07 2.41
C ALA A 98 -29.18 3.30 2.57
N GLU A 99 -29.97 3.37 3.63
CA GLU A 99 -30.84 4.48 3.95
C GLU A 99 -30.12 5.69 4.58
N CYS A 100 -28.87 5.48 5.02
CA CYS A 100 -28.10 6.51 5.72
C CYS A 100 -27.65 7.62 4.76
N ARG A 101 -28.23 8.81 4.86
CA ARG A 101 -27.89 9.97 4.01
C ARG A 101 -26.57 10.64 4.41
N ASN A 102 -26.20 10.62 5.67
CA ASN A 102 -25.10 11.43 6.20
C ASN A 102 -23.72 10.82 5.98
N HIS A 103 -23.60 9.51 5.83
CA HIS A 103 -22.32 8.77 5.72
C HIS A 103 -21.21 9.28 6.66
N SER A 104 -21.57 9.64 7.90
CA SER A 104 -20.62 10.19 8.89
C SER A 104 -19.46 9.26 9.18
N CYS A 105 -19.64 7.95 9.03
CA CYS A 105 -18.57 6.97 9.14
C CYS A 105 -17.41 7.23 8.17
N ALA A 106 -17.71 7.71 6.97
CA ALA A 106 -16.72 8.13 5.98
C ALA A 106 -16.36 9.61 6.12
N GLY A 107 -17.35 10.47 6.35
CA GLY A 107 -17.21 11.94 6.35
C GLY A 107 -16.67 12.53 7.64
N GLY A 108 -16.96 11.91 8.77
CA GLY A 108 -16.78 12.42 10.11
C GLY A 108 -18.04 13.08 10.65
N SER A 109 -18.10 13.23 11.97
CA SER A 109 -19.15 13.90 12.74
C SER A 109 -18.52 14.79 13.80
N ASP A 110 -19.34 15.40 14.64
CA ASP A 110 -18.84 16.16 15.80
C ASP A 110 -18.18 15.24 16.85
N ARG A 111 -18.51 13.94 16.84
CA ARG A 111 -17.99 12.94 17.78
C ARG A 111 -16.68 12.32 17.34
N ALA A 112 -16.43 12.20 16.01
CA ALA A 112 -15.25 11.53 15.49
C ALA A 112 -14.92 11.98 14.05
N TRP A 113 -13.68 11.70 13.63
CA TRP A 113 -13.11 12.21 12.39
C TRP A 113 -13.62 11.54 11.10
N GLY A 114 -14.28 10.41 11.21
CA GLY A 114 -14.60 9.53 10.09
C GLY A 114 -13.37 8.75 9.60
N CYS A 115 -13.51 8.07 8.48
CA CYS A 115 -12.44 7.21 7.99
C CYS A 115 -11.24 8.04 7.48
N PRO A 116 -10.04 7.96 8.10
CA PRO A 116 -8.86 8.71 7.66
C PRO A 116 -8.32 8.21 6.32
N TRP A 117 -8.60 6.97 5.97
CA TRP A 117 -8.15 6.30 4.73
C TRP A 117 -9.08 6.54 3.55
N MET A 118 -10.13 7.35 3.72
CA MET A 118 -11.14 7.64 2.69
C MET A 118 -11.85 6.39 2.15
N VAL A 119 -11.91 5.34 2.96
CA VAL A 119 -12.73 4.17 2.69
C VAL A 119 -14.15 4.47 3.17
N ASN A 120 -15.16 3.98 2.44
CA ASN A 120 -16.54 4.06 2.91
C ASN A 120 -16.91 2.76 3.66
N PRO A 121 -16.96 2.77 5.00
CA PRO A 121 -17.22 1.56 5.78
C PRO A 121 -18.59 0.93 5.52
N SER A 122 -19.57 1.72 5.07
CA SER A 122 -20.91 1.22 4.76
C SER A 122 -20.96 0.35 3.49
N ARG A 123 -19.96 0.49 2.63
CA ARG A 123 -19.83 -0.25 1.36
C ARG A 123 -18.56 -1.09 1.31
N LEU A 124 -17.93 -1.30 2.46
CA LEU A 124 -16.67 -2.04 2.54
C LEU A 124 -16.97 -3.53 2.40
N ASP A 125 -16.59 -4.11 1.29
CA ASP A 125 -16.75 -5.53 0.96
C ASP A 125 -15.48 -6.34 1.21
N ARG A 126 -14.32 -5.67 1.29
CA ARG A 126 -13.02 -6.25 1.62
C ARG A 126 -12.19 -5.32 2.49
N ASN A 127 -11.26 -5.87 3.25
CA ASN A 127 -10.48 -5.13 4.25
C ASN A 127 -9.29 -4.35 3.68
N ASN A 128 -9.31 -4.03 2.40
CA ASN A 128 -8.27 -3.24 1.76
C ASN A 128 -8.25 -1.81 2.34
N TYR A 129 -7.08 -1.34 2.75
CA TYR A 129 -6.84 -0.02 3.38
C TYR A 129 -7.55 0.23 4.71
N CYS A 130 -8.15 -0.75 5.34
CA CYS A 130 -8.72 -0.58 6.66
C CYS A 130 -7.65 -0.71 7.75
N GLY A 131 -7.31 0.39 8.42
CA GLY A 131 -6.33 0.40 9.51
C GLY A 131 -6.92 0.14 10.89
N LEU A 132 -8.15 -0.38 11.01
CA LEU A 132 -8.87 -0.72 12.26
C LEU A 132 -8.81 0.39 13.33
N CYS A 133 -8.79 1.67 12.90
CA CYS A 133 -8.67 2.81 13.80
C CYS A 133 -9.96 3.18 14.55
N MET A 134 -11.09 2.50 14.26
CA MET A 134 -12.40 2.63 14.90
C MET A 134 -13.09 4.01 14.81
N GLU A 135 -12.50 4.97 14.11
CA GLU A 135 -13.08 6.31 13.96
C GLU A 135 -14.45 6.28 13.25
N CYS A 136 -14.63 5.35 12.32
CA CYS A 136 -15.91 5.17 11.64
C CYS A 136 -17.01 4.63 12.57
N ILE A 137 -16.67 3.78 13.55
CA ILE A 137 -17.60 3.24 14.56
C ILE A 137 -18.08 4.39 15.44
N LYS A 138 -17.13 5.21 15.94
CA LYS A 138 -17.44 6.38 16.78
C LYS A 138 -18.26 7.44 16.02
N ALA A 139 -17.99 7.60 14.73
CA ALA A 139 -18.67 8.59 13.90
C ALA A 139 -20.07 8.16 13.44
N CYS A 140 -20.42 6.86 13.56
CA CYS A 140 -21.68 6.32 13.07
C CYS A 140 -22.86 6.79 13.92
N PRO A 141 -23.83 7.58 13.38
CA PRO A 141 -24.96 8.05 14.15
C PRO A 141 -25.92 6.92 14.55
N ASN A 142 -25.99 5.88 13.73
CA ASN A 142 -26.89 4.73 13.93
C ASN A 142 -26.24 3.57 14.69
N GLN A 143 -24.98 3.73 15.17
CA GLN A 143 -24.20 2.68 15.86
C GLN A 143 -24.22 1.34 15.11
N ASN A 144 -24.28 1.38 13.79
CA ASN A 144 -24.47 0.22 12.90
C ASN A 144 -23.16 -0.36 12.37
N LEU A 145 -22.01 0.02 12.92
CA LEU A 145 -20.71 -0.52 12.57
C LEU A 145 -20.10 -1.25 13.76
N THR A 146 -19.57 -2.43 13.50
CA THR A 146 -18.92 -3.25 14.53
C THR A 146 -17.65 -3.89 14.01
N ILE A 147 -16.84 -4.37 14.96
CA ILE A 147 -15.70 -5.25 14.67
C ILE A 147 -16.21 -6.68 14.82
N ARG A 148 -15.86 -7.50 13.86
CA ARG A 148 -16.14 -8.94 13.93
C ARG A 148 -14.92 -9.75 13.51
N ALA A 149 -14.86 -10.98 14.01
CA ALA A 149 -13.93 -11.98 13.54
C ALA A 149 -14.40 -12.54 12.20
N ARG A 150 -13.44 -12.93 11.34
CA ARG A 150 -13.70 -13.59 10.07
C ARG A 150 -12.61 -14.66 9.82
N PRO A 151 -12.85 -15.61 8.91
CA PRO A 151 -11.80 -16.53 8.50
C PRO A 151 -10.61 -15.77 7.87
N LEU A 152 -9.41 -16.23 8.17
CA LEU A 152 -8.19 -15.71 7.52
C LEU A 152 -8.32 -15.83 6.00
N PHE A 153 -7.80 -14.85 5.28
CA PHE A 153 -7.79 -14.82 3.80
C PHE A 153 -9.15 -14.74 3.11
N SER A 154 -10.25 -14.57 3.85
CA SER A 154 -11.61 -14.51 3.28
C SER A 154 -11.82 -13.38 2.27
N ASP A 155 -11.06 -12.27 2.39
CA ASP A 155 -11.12 -11.12 1.48
C ASP A 155 -9.99 -11.12 0.42
N LEU A 156 -9.25 -12.20 0.28
CA LEU A 156 -8.11 -12.26 -0.63
C LEU A 156 -8.60 -12.31 -2.09
N SER A 157 -9.11 -11.19 -2.55
CA SER A 157 -9.57 -11.02 -3.93
C SER A 157 -8.83 -9.86 -4.60
N ILE A 158 -8.05 -10.18 -5.62
CA ILE A 158 -7.37 -9.19 -6.46
C ILE A 158 -8.37 -8.67 -7.48
N ARG A 159 -8.61 -7.35 -7.51
CA ARG A 159 -9.58 -6.72 -8.41
C ARG A 159 -8.94 -5.90 -9.52
N GLY A 160 -7.71 -5.49 -9.33
CA GLY A 160 -7.00 -4.64 -10.29
C GLY A 160 -5.62 -5.17 -10.64
N LEU A 161 -5.15 -4.83 -11.83
CA LEU A 161 -3.77 -5.13 -12.24
C LEU A 161 -2.75 -4.49 -11.31
N ASP A 162 -3.05 -3.32 -10.75
CA ASP A 162 -2.19 -2.61 -9.81
C ASP A 162 -2.02 -3.38 -8.49
N GLU A 163 -3.06 -4.07 -8.01
CA GLU A 163 -2.97 -4.96 -6.84
C GLU A 163 -2.19 -6.25 -7.17
N ALA A 164 -2.43 -6.83 -8.36
CA ALA A 164 -1.71 -8.01 -8.82
C ALA A 164 -0.20 -7.73 -8.95
N TYR A 165 0.14 -6.60 -9.56
CA TYR A 165 1.53 -6.18 -9.69
C TYR A 165 2.19 -5.91 -8.33
N LEU A 166 1.49 -5.36 -7.36
CA LEU A 166 2.03 -5.20 -6.01
C LEU A 166 2.41 -6.55 -5.40
N ALA A 167 1.54 -7.56 -5.51
CA ALA A 167 1.84 -8.89 -5.00
C ALA A 167 3.08 -9.51 -5.69
N LEU A 168 3.19 -9.38 -7.02
CA LEU A 168 4.35 -9.87 -7.78
C LEU A 168 5.63 -9.11 -7.44
N ILE A 169 5.56 -7.78 -7.26
CA ILE A 169 6.68 -6.96 -6.80
C ILE A 169 7.15 -7.44 -5.42
N MET A 170 6.24 -7.74 -4.51
CA MET A 170 6.59 -8.26 -3.18
C MET A 170 7.33 -9.60 -3.27
N ILE A 171 6.91 -10.51 -4.15
CA ILE A 171 7.60 -11.79 -4.39
C ILE A 171 9.00 -11.52 -4.97
N ALA A 172 9.10 -10.66 -6.00
CA ALA A 172 10.38 -10.30 -6.61
C ALA A 172 11.37 -9.75 -5.58
N LEU A 173 10.88 -8.94 -4.65
CA LEU A 173 11.69 -8.35 -3.59
C LEU A 173 12.16 -9.37 -2.57
N VAL A 174 11.33 -10.30 -2.16
CA VAL A 174 11.74 -11.39 -1.27
C VAL A 174 12.87 -12.19 -1.93
N ILE A 175 12.74 -12.51 -3.21
CA ILE A 175 13.78 -13.22 -3.97
C ILE A 175 15.05 -12.36 -4.04
N ALA A 176 14.95 -11.09 -4.43
CA ALA A 176 16.09 -10.19 -4.55
C ALA A 176 16.82 -10.03 -3.21
N TYR A 177 16.10 -9.84 -2.10
CA TYR A 177 16.68 -9.74 -0.77
C TYR A 177 17.35 -11.04 -0.33
N THR A 178 16.74 -12.18 -0.60
CA THR A 178 17.34 -13.48 -0.27
C THR A 178 18.66 -13.67 -1.01
N VAL A 179 18.70 -13.29 -2.28
CA VAL A 179 19.92 -13.42 -3.10
C VAL A 179 20.99 -12.40 -2.68
N THR A 180 20.62 -11.14 -2.45
CA THR A 180 21.59 -10.05 -2.21
C THR A 180 22.11 -9.98 -0.78
N LEU A 181 21.27 -10.29 0.22
CA LEU A 181 21.61 -10.12 1.63
C LEU A 181 21.91 -11.44 2.34
N LEU A 182 21.18 -12.51 2.02
CA LEU A 182 21.31 -13.80 2.70
C LEU A 182 22.10 -14.82 1.89
N GLY A 183 22.25 -14.60 0.58
CA GLY A 183 22.98 -15.52 -0.28
C GLY A 183 24.49 -15.46 -0.06
N PRO A 184 25.20 -16.58 -0.32
CA PRO A 184 26.66 -16.65 -0.20
C PRO A 184 27.39 -15.91 -1.33
N TRP A 185 26.65 -15.32 -2.27
CA TRP A 185 27.21 -14.67 -3.46
C TRP A 185 27.57 -13.20 -3.19
N GLY A 186 28.85 -12.93 -3.08
CA GLY A 186 29.36 -11.58 -2.84
C GLY A 186 29.07 -10.60 -3.99
N THR A 187 29.06 -11.08 -5.23
CA THR A 187 28.84 -10.23 -6.44
C THR A 187 27.48 -9.55 -6.47
N PRO A 188 26.33 -10.24 -6.29
CA PRO A 188 25.04 -9.56 -6.22
C PRO A 188 24.94 -8.55 -5.09
N ARG A 189 25.56 -8.80 -3.97
CA ARG A 189 25.62 -7.86 -2.85
C ARG A 189 26.42 -6.60 -3.19
N SER A 190 27.58 -6.75 -3.83
CA SER A 190 28.41 -5.61 -4.26
C SER A 190 27.68 -4.75 -5.30
N TRP A 191 26.98 -5.35 -6.25
CA TRP A 191 26.16 -4.62 -7.24
C TRP A 191 25.00 -3.86 -6.60
N SER A 192 24.40 -4.37 -5.53
CA SER A 192 23.28 -3.72 -4.86
C SER A 192 23.68 -2.48 -4.05
N ASN A 193 24.99 -2.28 -3.77
CA ASN A 193 25.48 -1.18 -2.93
C ASN A 193 26.62 -0.40 -3.60
N VAL A 194 26.22 0.52 -4.51
CA VAL A 194 27.17 1.39 -5.21
C VAL A 194 28.00 2.29 -4.29
N THR A 195 27.51 2.59 -3.08
CA THR A 195 28.21 3.49 -2.15
C THR A 195 29.38 2.84 -1.43
N GLU A 196 29.48 1.52 -1.43
CA GLU A 196 30.62 0.79 -0.86
C GLU A 196 31.67 0.49 -1.93
N VAL A 197 31.23 0.09 -3.12
CA VAL A 197 32.11 -0.44 -4.17
C VAL A 197 32.40 0.58 -5.26
N GLY A 198 31.52 1.60 -5.42
CA GLY A 198 31.66 2.60 -6.50
C GLY A 198 31.30 2.07 -7.89
N ASP A 199 30.79 0.84 -8.00
CA ASP A 199 30.42 0.21 -9.27
C ASP A 199 29.01 0.59 -9.71
N TRP A 200 28.89 1.67 -10.46
CA TRP A 200 27.63 2.12 -11.05
C TRP A 200 27.10 1.16 -12.12
N GLY A 201 28.00 0.46 -12.84
CA GLY A 201 27.60 -0.52 -13.85
C GLY A 201 26.89 -1.70 -13.22
N GLY A 202 27.47 -2.26 -12.15
CA GLY A 202 26.86 -3.32 -11.37
C GLY A 202 25.53 -2.91 -10.73
N PHE A 203 25.43 -1.68 -10.23
CA PHE A 203 24.18 -1.17 -9.67
C PHE A 203 23.05 -1.04 -10.68
N ILE A 204 23.37 -0.51 -11.88
CA ILE A 204 22.40 -0.41 -12.99
C ILE A 204 21.95 -1.80 -13.43
N LEU A 205 22.87 -2.76 -13.50
CA LEU A 205 22.54 -4.15 -13.82
C LEU A 205 21.63 -4.76 -12.76
N HIS A 206 21.94 -4.59 -11.48
CA HIS A 206 21.11 -5.01 -10.36
C HIS A 206 19.70 -4.41 -10.46
N ALA A 207 19.60 -3.10 -10.62
CA ALA A 207 18.32 -2.41 -10.77
C ALA A 207 17.52 -2.97 -11.95
N THR A 208 18.17 -3.15 -13.11
CA THR A 208 17.53 -3.70 -14.32
C THR A 208 17.02 -5.11 -14.08
N ILE A 209 17.78 -5.97 -13.42
CA ILE A 209 17.37 -7.34 -13.09
C ILE A 209 16.16 -7.32 -12.15
N VAL A 210 16.18 -6.53 -11.07
CA VAL A 210 15.07 -6.45 -10.10
C VAL A 210 13.80 -5.92 -10.77
N TRP A 211 13.90 -4.86 -11.59
CA TRP A 211 12.76 -4.28 -12.27
C TRP A 211 12.20 -5.20 -13.36
N SER A 212 13.06 -5.83 -14.17
CA SER A 212 12.61 -6.77 -15.19
C SER A 212 11.98 -8.03 -14.57
N ALA A 213 12.53 -8.54 -13.47
CA ALA A 213 11.95 -9.65 -12.73
C ALA A 213 10.56 -9.30 -12.19
N ALA A 214 10.41 -8.13 -11.56
CA ALA A 214 9.16 -7.70 -10.94
C ALA A 214 8.07 -7.35 -11.95
N LEU A 215 8.42 -6.66 -13.05
CA LEU A 215 7.44 -6.10 -13.98
C LEU A 215 7.18 -6.96 -15.22
N VAL A 216 8.09 -7.87 -15.55
CA VAL A 216 7.99 -8.69 -16.77
C VAL A 216 8.05 -10.18 -16.47
N ALA A 217 9.14 -10.66 -15.85
CA ALA A 217 9.38 -12.10 -15.72
C ALA A 217 8.35 -12.80 -14.83
N LEU A 218 8.08 -12.28 -13.63
CA LEU A 218 7.08 -12.86 -12.73
C LEU A 218 5.64 -12.77 -13.27
N PRO A 219 5.19 -11.62 -13.83
CA PRO A 219 3.90 -11.56 -14.51
C PRO A 219 3.77 -12.55 -15.68
N ALA A 220 4.82 -12.69 -16.51
CA ALA A 220 4.83 -13.63 -17.62
C ALA A 220 4.77 -15.09 -17.14
N LEU A 221 5.57 -15.42 -16.11
CA LEU A 221 5.53 -16.73 -15.47
C LEU A 221 4.15 -17.05 -14.90
N TRP A 222 3.56 -16.12 -14.16
CA TRP A 222 2.21 -16.26 -13.61
C TRP A 222 1.17 -16.50 -14.71
N TYR A 223 1.23 -15.70 -15.78
CA TYR A 223 0.34 -15.85 -16.92
C TYR A 223 0.51 -17.22 -17.59
N GLY A 224 1.75 -17.65 -17.85
CA GLY A 224 2.05 -18.95 -18.42
C GLY A 224 1.53 -20.11 -17.55
N LEU A 225 1.78 -20.08 -16.24
CA LEU A 225 1.27 -21.09 -15.30
C LEU A 225 -0.27 -21.10 -15.26
N SER A 226 -0.90 -19.92 -15.29
CA SER A 226 -2.36 -19.82 -15.30
C SER A 226 -2.99 -20.40 -16.59
N MET A 227 -2.33 -20.21 -17.72
CA MET A 227 -2.74 -20.83 -19.01
C MET A 227 -2.59 -22.35 -18.97
N LEU A 228 -1.46 -22.85 -18.47
CA LEU A 228 -1.25 -24.29 -18.30
C LEU A 228 -2.30 -24.91 -17.37
N ALA A 229 -2.56 -24.28 -16.22
CA ALA A 229 -3.58 -24.76 -15.29
C ALA A 229 -4.98 -24.86 -15.94
N ARG A 230 -5.35 -23.90 -16.81
CA ARG A 230 -6.61 -23.94 -17.55
C ARG A 230 -6.67 -25.08 -18.56
N LEU A 231 -5.56 -25.44 -19.19
CA LEU A 231 -5.50 -26.57 -20.13
C LEU A 231 -5.70 -27.93 -19.44
N PHE A 232 -5.29 -28.04 -18.15
CA PHE A 232 -5.47 -29.28 -17.38
C PHE A 232 -6.78 -29.34 -16.58
N SER A 233 -7.51 -28.23 -16.45
CA SER A 233 -8.78 -28.17 -15.71
C SER A 233 -10.02 -28.19 -16.59
N GLY A 234 -9.87 -28.18 -17.90
CA GLY A 234 -10.95 -28.37 -18.89
C GLY A 234 -10.96 -29.80 -19.39
#